data_4d6da573c6b1436a1dcd0d17c599c16b
#
_entry.id   4d6da573c6b1436a1dcd0d17c599c16b
#
_cell.length_a   1.000
_cell.length_b   1.000
_cell.length_c   1.000
_cell.angle_alpha   90.00
_cell.angle_beta   90.00
_cell.angle_gamma   90.00
#
_symmetry.space_group_name_H-M   'P 1'
#
loop_
_entity.id
_entity.type
_entity.pdbx_description
1 polymer ?
#
loop_
_entity_poly.entity_id
_entity_poly.type
_entity_poly.pdbx_seq_one_letter_code
_entity_poly.pdbx_strand_id
1 'polypeptide(L)'
;TIAKIVAHYLENDKNVCVTTMANKGLIELIKQQPLKDFIPQGKIYKTNLSVDEQKQIKGVKNATSDLMIPNGELLCATNYVLSSVFSEKKMTLNGLPTYDLVVIEEASQAFLTTISAFKQLGKRCLIVGDPMQLPPIVKMNNPLYNTWNVNTQVEGLKTYALGSDTKSYRIVTTFRLTEKSAALTKIFYGNRFISVKKEYHDFSS
;
A
#
# COMPACT_ATOMS: atom_id res chain seq x y z
N THR A 1 1.35 2.60 11.24
CA THR A 1 0.36 1.51 11.44
C THR A 1 0.70 0.29 10.58
N ILE A 2 0.88 0.42 9.24
CA ILE A 2 1.17 -0.70 8.33
C ILE A 2 2.40 -1.48 8.78
N ALA A 3 3.54 -0.80 9.04
CA ALA A 3 4.77 -1.47 9.47
C ALA A 3 4.59 -2.35 10.73
N LYS A 4 3.74 -1.95 11.69
CA LYS A 4 3.43 -2.77 12.87
C LYS A 4 2.62 -4.02 12.51
N ILE A 5 1.67 -3.88 11.58
CA ILE A 5 0.89 -5.04 11.10
C ILE A 5 1.81 -6.01 10.37
N VAL A 6 2.65 -5.50 9.48
CA VAL A 6 3.63 -6.32 8.75
C VAL A 6 4.57 -7.04 9.71
N ALA A 7 5.20 -6.31 10.66
CA ALA A 7 6.09 -6.88 11.66
C ALA A 7 5.41 -8.03 12.44
N HIS A 8 4.19 -7.83 12.90
CA HIS A 8 3.41 -8.86 13.58
C HIS A 8 3.23 -10.13 12.73
N TYR A 9 2.99 -10.00 11.42
CA TYR A 9 2.90 -11.16 10.53
C TYR A 9 4.24 -11.88 10.42
N LEU A 10 5.35 -11.13 10.24
CA LEU A 10 6.70 -11.71 10.12
C LEU A 10 7.14 -12.42 11.41
N GLU A 11 6.81 -11.88 12.58
CA GLU A 11 7.05 -12.50 13.91
C GLU A 11 6.30 -13.83 14.07
N ASN A 12 5.19 -14.00 13.37
CA ASN A 12 4.39 -15.22 13.37
C ASN A 12 4.68 -16.14 12.16
N ASP A 13 5.83 -16.00 11.56
CA ASP A 13 6.30 -16.79 10.42
C ASP A 13 5.33 -16.77 9.21
N LYS A 14 4.71 -15.60 8.97
CA LYS A 14 3.78 -15.34 7.87
C LYS A 14 4.44 -14.48 6.82
N ASN A 15 4.29 -14.83 5.54
CA ASN A 15 4.79 -14.01 4.45
C ASN A 15 3.81 -12.88 4.08
N VAL A 16 4.38 -11.73 3.76
CA VAL A 16 3.62 -10.51 3.47
C VAL A 16 4.10 -9.89 2.15
N CYS A 17 3.16 -9.47 1.32
CA CYS A 17 3.46 -8.59 0.19
C CYS A 17 2.86 -7.20 0.44
N VAL A 18 3.69 -6.17 0.35
CA VAL A 18 3.23 -4.77 0.38
C VAL A 18 3.43 -4.16 -1.00
N THR A 19 2.36 -3.57 -1.53
CA THR A 19 2.39 -2.90 -2.83
C THR A 19 1.89 -1.46 -2.72
N THR A 20 2.51 -0.58 -3.50
CA THR A 20 2.14 0.84 -3.62
C THR A 20 2.35 1.33 -5.05
N MET A 21 1.83 2.51 -5.38
CA MET A 21 2.03 3.10 -6.70
C MET A 21 3.49 3.50 -6.97
N ALA A 22 4.22 3.96 -5.94
CA ALA A 22 5.55 4.53 -6.09
C ALA A 22 6.61 3.86 -5.19
N ASN A 23 7.82 3.68 -5.71
CA ASN A 23 8.97 3.13 -4.97
C ASN A 23 9.27 3.88 -3.66
N LYS A 24 9.06 5.21 -3.63
CA LYS A 24 9.32 6.01 -2.44
C LYS A 24 8.52 5.55 -1.23
N GLY A 25 7.24 5.20 -1.42
CA GLY A 25 6.39 4.66 -0.35
C GLY A 25 6.95 3.38 0.25
N LEU A 26 7.44 2.46 -0.59
CA LEU A 26 8.07 1.21 -0.13
C LEU A 26 9.34 1.47 0.69
N ILE A 27 10.20 2.39 0.25
CA ILE A 27 11.43 2.74 0.97
C ILE A 27 11.10 3.35 2.32
N GLU A 28 10.15 4.27 2.39
CA GLU A 28 9.72 4.89 3.65
C GLU A 28 9.05 3.88 4.60
N LEU A 29 8.33 2.90 4.08
CA LEU A 29 7.80 1.79 4.88
C LEU A 29 8.93 0.96 5.49
N ILE A 30 9.90 0.53 4.68
CA ILE A 30 11.04 -0.30 5.13
C ILE A 30 11.85 0.39 6.22
N LYS A 31 12.02 1.71 6.15
CA LYS A 31 12.74 2.51 7.14
C LYS A 31 12.03 2.62 8.50
N GLN A 32 10.76 2.24 8.60
CA GLN A 32 10.01 2.38 9.85
C GLN A 32 10.53 1.42 10.93
N GLN A 33 10.57 1.93 12.18
CA GLN A 33 11.13 1.21 13.33
C GLN A 33 10.67 -0.25 13.47
N PRO A 34 9.40 -0.62 13.30
CA PRO A 34 8.97 -2.00 13.45
C PRO A 34 9.58 -2.99 12.46
N LEU A 35 10.13 -2.52 11.34
CA LEU A 35 10.74 -3.37 10.31
C LEU A 35 12.26 -3.44 10.36
N LYS A 36 12.89 -2.56 11.16
CA LYS A 36 14.36 -2.46 11.20
C LYS A 36 15.05 -3.75 11.62
N ASP A 37 14.47 -4.49 12.55
CA ASP A 37 15.08 -5.72 13.08
C ASP A 37 15.04 -6.90 12.09
N PHE A 38 14.18 -6.83 11.06
CA PHE A 38 14.09 -7.83 10.01
C PHE A 38 15.09 -7.62 8.86
N ILE A 39 15.64 -6.41 8.74
CA ILE A 39 16.64 -6.09 7.68
C ILE A 39 17.92 -6.90 7.87
N PRO A 40 18.59 -6.88 9.05
CA PRO A 40 19.83 -7.68 9.25
C PRO A 40 19.58 -9.18 9.19
N GLN A 41 18.35 -9.64 9.42
CA GLN A 41 17.96 -11.04 9.26
C GLN A 41 17.79 -11.43 7.79
N GLY A 42 17.86 -10.47 6.84
CA GLY A 42 17.68 -10.71 5.42
C GLY A 42 16.25 -11.10 5.04
N LYS A 43 15.26 -10.71 5.82
CA LYS A 43 13.84 -11.08 5.65
C LYS A 43 13.03 -10.09 4.81
N ILE A 44 13.66 -9.04 4.28
CA ILE A 44 12.99 -8.02 3.48
C ILE A 44 13.52 -8.03 2.06
N TYR A 45 12.60 -8.14 1.12
CA TYR A 45 12.85 -8.11 -0.32
C TYR A 45 12.16 -6.92 -0.96
N LYS A 46 12.82 -6.32 -1.94
CA LYS A 46 12.23 -5.27 -2.77
C LYS A 46 12.52 -5.56 -4.25
N THR A 47 11.53 -5.36 -5.09
CA THR A 47 11.71 -5.48 -6.54
C THR A 47 12.45 -4.28 -7.12
N ASN A 48 13.23 -4.51 -8.17
CA ASN A 48 13.96 -3.46 -8.90
C ASN A 48 14.77 -2.53 -7.98
N LEU A 49 15.53 -3.12 -7.08
CA LEU A 49 16.32 -2.38 -6.09
C LEU A 49 17.52 -1.69 -6.77
N SER A 50 17.48 -0.38 -6.90
CA SER A 50 18.55 0.42 -7.49
C SER A 50 19.74 0.58 -6.54
N VAL A 51 20.91 0.97 -7.08
CA VAL A 51 22.13 1.21 -6.29
C VAL A 51 21.92 2.29 -5.21
N ASP A 52 21.19 3.34 -5.54
CA ASP A 52 20.93 4.42 -4.58
C ASP A 52 19.91 4.02 -3.51
N GLU A 53 18.95 3.17 -3.84
CA GLU A 53 18.04 2.58 -2.87
C GLU A 53 18.79 1.62 -1.94
N GLN A 54 19.73 0.81 -2.45
CA GLN A 54 20.57 -0.08 -1.64
C GLN A 54 21.38 0.69 -0.59
N LYS A 55 21.84 1.90 -0.92
CA LYS A 55 22.51 2.78 0.05
C LYS A 55 21.59 3.22 1.18
N GLN A 56 20.31 3.46 0.87
CA GLN A 56 19.31 3.95 1.82
C GLN A 56 18.75 2.85 2.74
N ILE A 57 18.62 1.64 2.22
CA ILE A 57 18.03 0.48 2.91
C ILE A 57 18.99 -0.73 2.85
N LYS A 58 20.19 -0.53 3.44
CA LYS A 58 21.23 -1.58 3.46
C LYS A 58 20.71 -2.86 4.11
N GLY A 59 20.99 -4.01 3.45
CA GLY A 59 20.55 -5.32 3.94
C GLY A 59 19.21 -5.81 3.35
N VAL A 60 18.48 -4.97 2.64
CA VAL A 60 17.32 -5.40 1.86
C VAL A 60 17.79 -6.14 0.62
N LYS A 61 17.18 -7.28 0.32
CA LYS A 61 17.50 -8.12 -0.83
C LYS A 61 16.70 -7.72 -2.06
N ASN A 62 17.26 -7.96 -3.25
CA ASN A 62 16.50 -7.85 -4.47
C ASN A 62 15.60 -9.07 -4.64
N ALA A 63 14.32 -8.86 -4.94
CA ALA A 63 13.38 -9.94 -5.16
C ALA A 63 13.65 -10.63 -6.51
N THR A 64 13.34 -11.91 -6.59
CA THR A 64 13.37 -12.71 -7.82
C THR A 64 12.21 -12.34 -8.74
N SER A 65 12.30 -12.71 -10.02
CA SER A 65 11.30 -12.36 -11.03
C SER A 65 9.96 -13.06 -10.86
N ASP A 66 9.91 -14.18 -10.12
CA ASP A 66 8.68 -14.91 -9.78
C ASP A 66 7.93 -14.32 -8.60
N LEU A 67 8.55 -13.38 -7.88
CA LEU A 67 8.01 -12.70 -6.69
C LEU A 67 7.62 -13.64 -5.55
N MET A 68 8.16 -14.86 -5.54
CA MET A 68 7.98 -15.80 -4.44
C MET A 68 8.95 -15.50 -3.30
N ILE A 69 8.45 -15.55 -2.08
CA ILE A 69 9.25 -15.38 -0.86
C ILE A 69 8.92 -16.49 0.15
N PRO A 70 9.87 -16.90 0.98
CA PRO A 70 9.64 -17.82 2.09
C PRO A 70 8.66 -17.29 3.13
N ASN A 71 8.20 -18.17 4.03
CA ASN A 71 7.44 -17.78 5.20
C ASN A 71 8.27 -16.86 6.12
N GLY A 72 7.60 -15.97 6.82
CA GLY A 72 8.24 -15.01 7.72
C GLY A 72 9.00 -13.88 7.01
N GLU A 73 8.79 -13.68 5.71
CA GLU A 73 9.48 -12.68 4.91
C GLU A 73 8.52 -11.67 4.27
N LEU A 74 9.07 -10.48 3.94
CA LEU A 74 8.36 -9.36 3.34
C LEU A 74 8.81 -9.13 1.91
N LEU A 75 7.86 -9.08 0.98
CA LEU A 75 8.05 -8.54 -0.36
C LEU A 75 7.50 -7.11 -0.46
N CYS A 76 8.31 -6.21 -0.98
CA CYS A 76 7.93 -4.86 -1.35
C CYS A 76 7.99 -4.71 -2.87
N ALA A 77 6.84 -4.48 -3.52
CA ALA A 77 6.74 -4.34 -4.98
C ALA A 77 5.83 -3.16 -5.34
N THR A 78 6.11 -2.45 -6.43
CA THR A 78 5.14 -1.49 -6.94
C THR A 78 3.96 -2.21 -7.58
N ASN A 79 2.81 -1.53 -7.67
CA ASN A 79 1.62 -2.07 -8.34
C ASN A 79 1.94 -2.53 -9.77
N TYR A 80 2.78 -1.78 -10.48
CA TYR A 80 3.22 -2.13 -11.84
C TYR A 80 3.96 -3.47 -11.87
N VAL A 81 4.95 -3.65 -10.99
CA VAL A 81 5.74 -4.89 -10.95
C VAL A 81 4.89 -6.06 -10.45
N LEU A 82 4.06 -5.85 -9.42
CA LEU A 82 3.19 -6.91 -8.92
C LEU A 82 2.17 -7.37 -9.97
N SER A 83 1.68 -6.47 -10.80
CA SER A 83 0.77 -6.81 -11.91
C SER A 83 1.41 -7.78 -12.92
N SER A 84 2.74 -7.82 -13.02
CA SER A 84 3.43 -8.71 -13.96
C SER A 84 3.23 -10.21 -13.67
N VAL A 85 2.81 -10.58 -12.44
CA VAL A 85 2.53 -11.99 -12.09
C VAL A 85 1.31 -12.52 -12.87
N PHE A 86 0.42 -11.63 -13.32
CA PHE A 86 -0.75 -11.99 -14.12
C PHE A 86 -0.45 -12.08 -15.61
N SER A 87 0.80 -11.89 -16.06
CA SER A 87 1.19 -12.14 -17.44
C SER A 87 1.14 -13.65 -17.73
N GLU A 88 0.68 -14.02 -18.94
CA GLU A 88 0.50 -15.42 -19.34
C GLU A 88 1.72 -16.32 -19.10
N LYS A 89 2.93 -15.81 -19.33
CA LYS A 89 4.18 -16.55 -19.10
C LYS A 89 4.41 -16.95 -17.64
N LYS A 90 4.00 -16.12 -16.69
CA LYS A 90 4.16 -16.39 -15.25
C LYS A 90 3.05 -17.28 -14.71
N MET A 91 1.82 -17.11 -15.20
CA MET A 91 0.71 -17.95 -14.79
C MET A 91 0.86 -19.42 -15.18
N THR A 92 1.52 -19.69 -16.32
CA THR A 92 1.65 -21.06 -16.84
C THR A 92 2.79 -21.86 -16.23
N LEU A 93 3.85 -21.22 -15.73
CA LEU A 93 5.08 -21.91 -15.30
C LEU A 93 5.13 -22.25 -13.80
N ASN A 94 4.73 -21.36 -12.92
CA ASN A 94 4.92 -21.51 -11.47
C ASN A 94 3.67 -21.22 -10.63
N GLY A 95 2.51 -21.00 -11.24
CA GLY A 95 1.33 -20.51 -10.55
C GLY A 95 1.49 -19.07 -10.04
N LEU A 96 0.47 -18.57 -9.35
CA LEU A 96 0.52 -17.24 -8.73
C LEU A 96 1.24 -17.33 -7.38
N PRO A 97 2.11 -16.35 -7.04
CA PRO A 97 2.64 -16.25 -5.70
C PRO A 97 1.49 -16.09 -4.70
N THR A 98 1.59 -16.75 -3.57
CA THR A 98 0.57 -16.70 -2.52
C THR A 98 1.17 -16.17 -1.23
N TYR A 99 0.57 -15.12 -0.69
CA TYR A 99 0.98 -14.49 0.56
C TYR A 99 -0.07 -14.71 1.66
N ASP A 100 0.35 -14.73 2.91
CA ASP A 100 -0.59 -14.74 4.04
C ASP A 100 -1.32 -13.39 4.16
N LEU A 101 -0.64 -12.30 3.79
CA LEU A 101 -1.22 -10.96 3.73
C LEU A 101 -0.72 -10.20 2.49
N VAL A 102 -1.63 -9.61 1.73
CA VAL A 102 -1.33 -8.57 0.75
C VAL A 102 -1.80 -7.23 1.29
N VAL A 103 -0.91 -6.24 1.32
CA VAL A 103 -1.23 -4.86 1.70
C VAL A 103 -1.16 -4.00 0.44
N ILE A 104 -2.26 -3.34 0.09
CA ILE A 104 -2.33 -2.38 -1.00
C ILE A 104 -2.36 -0.99 -0.37
N GLU A 105 -1.23 -0.28 -0.41
CA GLU A 105 -1.07 1.07 0.12
C GLU A 105 -1.32 2.11 -0.98
N GLU A 106 -1.73 3.32 -0.59
CA GLU A 106 -2.14 4.39 -1.51
C GLU A 106 -3.27 3.95 -2.47
N ALA A 107 -4.17 3.11 -1.98
CA ALA A 107 -5.20 2.47 -2.78
C ALA A 107 -6.25 3.45 -3.36
N SER A 108 -6.28 4.71 -2.95
CA SER A 108 -7.09 5.76 -3.58
C SER A 108 -6.78 5.92 -5.06
N GLN A 109 -5.52 5.67 -5.47
CA GLN A 109 -5.07 5.77 -6.86
C GLN A 109 -5.12 4.42 -7.60
N ALA A 110 -5.52 3.34 -6.95
CA ALA A 110 -5.58 2.02 -7.56
C ALA A 110 -6.94 1.78 -8.24
N PHE A 111 -6.89 1.23 -9.45
CA PHE A 111 -8.09 0.80 -10.15
C PHE A 111 -8.77 -0.37 -9.43
N LEU A 112 -10.09 -0.47 -9.56
CA LEU A 112 -10.86 -1.59 -9.02
C LEU A 112 -10.32 -2.94 -9.50
N THR A 113 -9.98 -3.05 -10.78
CA THR A 113 -9.41 -4.26 -11.38
C THR A 113 -8.08 -4.63 -10.75
N THR A 114 -7.21 -3.64 -10.47
CA THR A 114 -5.92 -3.85 -9.80
C THR A 114 -6.11 -4.40 -8.39
N ILE A 115 -7.00 -3.79 -7.60
CA ILE A 115 -7.29 -4.26 -6.24
C ILE A 115 -7.87 -5.67 -6.28
N SER A 116 -8.81 -5.94 -7.20
CA SER A 116 -9.44 -7.26 -7.35
C SER A 116 -8.43 -8.34 -7.73
N ALA A 117 -7.48 -8.02 -8.62
CA ALA A 117 -6.42 -8.94 -8.99
C ALA A 117 -5.48 -9.23 -7.80
N PHE A 118 -5.00 -8.19 -7.11
CA PHE A 118 -4.05 -8.35 -6.00
C PHE A 118 -4.66 -9.08 -4.79
N LYS A 119 -5.96 -8.97 -4.57
CA LYS A 119 -6.66 -9.76 -3.54
C LYS A 119 -6.49 -11.28 -3.76
N GLN A 120 -6.33 -11.72 -5.00
CA GLN A 120 -6.15 -13.14 -5.31
C GLN A 120 -4.77 -13.67 -4.92
N LEU A 121 -3.80 -12.79 -4.69
CA LEU A 121 -2.44 -13.16 -4.30
C LEU A 121 -2.29 -13.43 -2.81
N GLY A 122 -3.29 -13.14 -1.99
CA GLY A 122 -3.22 -13.28 -0.54
C GLY A 122 -4.38 -14.00 0.09
N LYS A 123 -4.10 -14.76 1.15
CA LYS A 123 -5.14 -15.34 2.02
C LYS A 123 -5.97 -14.24 2.69
N ARG A 124 -5.34 -13.10 2.95
CA ARG A 124 -5.95 -11.87 3.47
C ARG A 124 -5.46 -10.67 2.66
N CYS A 125 -6.31 -9.65 2.54
CA CYS A 125 -5.96 -8.41 1.88
C CYS A 125 -6.31 -7.22 2.77
N LEU A 126 -5.35 -6.31 2.94
CA LEU A 126 -5.51 -5.03 3.61
C LEU A 126 -5.41 -3.91 2.58
N ILE A 127 -6.51 -3.22 2.34
CA ILE A 127 -6.58 -2.10 1.41
C ILE A 127 -6.48 -0.82 2.24
N VAL A 128 -5.43 -0.03 2.02
CA VAL A 128 -5.14 1.20 2.77
C VAL A 128 -5.09 2.38 1.81
N GLY A 129 -5.85 3.41 2.10
CA GLY A 129 -5.90 4.61 1.29
C GLY A 129 -6.79 5.66 1.92
N ASP A 130 -6.81 6.82 1.30
CA ASP A 130 -7.63 7.94 1.71
C ASP A 130 -8.67 8.25 0.61
N PRO A 131 -9.96 7.99 0.85
CA PRO A 131 -11.00 8.19 -0.16
C PRO A 131 -11.22 9.66 -0.54
N MET A 132 -10.62 10.60 0.23
CA MET A 132 -10.67 12.04 -0.06
C MET A 132 -9.47 12.52 -0.87
N GLN A 133 -8.48 11.65 -1.15
CA GLN A 133 -7.39 11.94 -2.08
C GLN A 133 -7.83 11.70 -3.53
N LEU A 134 -6.96 12.16 -4.46
CA LEU A 134 -7.22 12.04 -5.89
C LEU A 134 -7.47 10.57 -6.32
N PRO A 135 -8.54 10.32 -7.06
CA PRO A 135 -8.82 9.01 -7.63
C PRO A 135 -7.84 8.68 -8.78
N PRO A 136 -7.89 7.44 -9.30
CA PRO A 136 -7.12 7.08 -10.48
C PRO A 136 -7.41 8.02 -11.66
N ILE A 137 -6.36 8.44 -12.35
CA ILE A 137 -6.49 9.29 -13.55
C ILE A 137 -6.75 8.39 -14.76
N VAL A 138 -7.89 8.57 -15.39
CA VAL A 138 -8.24 7.87 -16.62
C VAL A 138 -8.14 8.83 -17.80
N LYS A 139 -7.19 8.58 -18.68
CA LYS A 139 -7.05 9.31 -19.96
C LYS A 139 -7.82 8.54 -21.05
N MET A 140 -9.12 8.70 -21.13
CA MET A 140 -9.91 8.14 -22.23
C MET A 140 -10.86 9.19 -22.79
N ASN A 141 -10.70 9.49 -24.07
CA ASN A 141 -11.68 10.22 -24.87
C ASN A 141 -12.76 9.26 -25.37
N ASN A 142 -13.46 8.57 -24.47
CA ASN A 142 -14.52 7.66 -24.88
C ASN A 142 -15.88 8.23 -24.48
N PRO A 143 -16.85 8.44 -25.42
CA PRO A 143 -18.18 8.94 -25.12
C PRO A 143 -18.95 8.10 -24.08
N LEU A 144 -18.65 6.80 -23.98
CA LEU A 144 -19.23 5.91 -22.96
C LEU A 144 -18.89 6.34 -21.53
N TYR A 145 -17.80 7.09 -21.33
CA TYR A 145 -17.40 7.63 -20.03
C TYR A 145 -18.41 8.66 -19.48
N ASN A 146 -19.10 9.36 -20.36
CA ASN A 146 -20.05 10.42 -19.98
C ASN A 146 -21.46 9.88 -19.73
N THR A 147 -21.77 8.65 -20.11
CA THR A 147 -23.13 8.09 -20.05
C THR A 147 -23.36 7.13 -18.88
N TRP A 148 -22.31 6.60 -18.29
CA TRP A 148 -22.39 5.65 -17.17
C TRP A 148 -21.65 6.19 -15.96
N ASN A 149 -22.09 5.81 -14.77
CA ASN A 149 -21.42 6.19 -13.51
C ASN A 149 -20.10 5.38 -13.36
N VAL A 150 -19.15 5.63 -14.28
CA VAL A 150 -17.89 4.87 -14.43
C VAL A 150 -16.97 5.03 -13.22
N ASN A 151 -17.17 6.10 -12.43
CA ASN A 151 -16.36 6.36 -11.26
C ASN A 151 -16.35 5.19 -10.28
N THR A 152 -17.49 4.54 -10.06
CA THR A 152 -17.58 3.37 -9.16
C THR A 152 -16.84 2.14 -9.68
N GLN A 153 -16.71 1.98 -11.00
CA GLN A 153 -15.97 0.89 -11.61
C GLN A 153 -14.47 1.14 -11.68
N VAL A 154 -14.07 2.41 -11.62
CA VAL A 154 -12.67 2.83 -11.70
C VAL A 154 -12.08 3.02 -10.31
N GLU A 155 -12.81 3.68 -9.40
CA GLU A 155 -12.36 4.00 -8.05
C GLU A 155 -12.40 2.77 -7.12
N GLY A 156 -11.32 1.99 -7.13
CA GLY A 156 -11.29 0.72 -6.40
C GLY A 156 -11.49 0.86 -4.89
N LEU A 157 -10.81 1.81 -4.23
CA LEU A 157 -10.93 2.01 -2.79
C LEU A 157 -12.36 2.37 -2.38
N LYS A 158 -13.00 3.32 -3.05
CA LYS A 158 -14.37 3.73 -2.74
C LYS A 158 -15.36 2.60 -2.97
N THR A 159 -15.20 1.85 -4.05
CA THR A 159 -16.07 0.72 -4.36
C THR A 159 -15.99 -0.35 -3.29
N TYR A 160 -14.78 -0.70 -2.82
CA TYR A 160 -14.61 -1.64 -1.73
C TYR A 160 -15.09 -1.10 -0.38
N ALA A 161 -14.93 0.21 -0.11
CA ALA A 161 -15.38 0.80 1.15
C ALA A 161 -16.90 0.92 1.26
N LEU A 162 -17.60 1.14 0.14
CA LEU A 162 -19.04 1.43 0.12
C LEU A 162 -19.89 0.21 -0.29
N GLY A 163 -19.37 -0.70 -1.09
CA GLY A 163 -20.16 -1.73 -1.77
C GLY A 163 -19.86 -3.16 -1.38
N SER A 164 -18.98 -3.42 -0.41
CA SER A 164 -18.61 -4.79 -0.04
C SER A 164 -18.88 -5.09 1.43
N ASP A 165 -19.09 -6.38 1.76
CA ASP A 165 -19.14 -6.89 3.13
C ASP A 165 -17.77 -6.82 3.83
N THR A 166 -16.82 -6.09 3.25
CA THR A 166 -15.47 -5.91 3.78
C THR A 166 -15.51 -5.01 5.01
N LYS A 167 -14.95 -5.48 6.12
CA LYS A 167 -14.80 -4.66 7.32
C LYS A 167 -13.92 -3.45 7.01
N SER A 168 -14.45 -2.26 7.23
CA SER A 168 -13.71 -1.02 7.05
C SER A 168 -13.41 -0.35 8.38
N TYR A 169 -12.21 0.22 8.49
CA TYR A 169 -11.73 0.94 9.66
C TYR A 169 -11.25 2.33 9.23
N ARG A 170 -11.64 3.34 9.99
CA ARG A 170 -11.20 4.71 9.73
C ARG A 170 -10.22 5.16 10.82
N ILE A 171 -9.03 5.57 10.39
CA ILE A 171 -8.06 6.21 11.29
C ILE A 171 -8.46 7.69 11.42
N VAL A 172 -8.78 8.11 12.64
CA VAL A 172 -9.24 9.47 12.95
C VAL A 172 -8.16 10.32 13.62
N THR A 173 -6.95 9.78 13.76
CA THR A 173 -5.84 10.47 14.43
C THR A 173 -4.70 10.70 13.43
N THR A 174 -4.21 11.93 13.35
CA THR A 174 -3.03 12.26 12.53
C THR A 174 -1.82 12.59 13.39
N PHE A 175 -0.65 12.09 12.97
CA PHE A 175 0.67 12.45 13.51
C PHE A 175 1.44 13.40 12.59
N ARG A 176 0.89 13.69 11.42
CA ARG A 176 1.54 14.52 10.38
C ARG A 176 1.10 15.97 10.47
N LEU A 177 -0.21 16.20 10.61
CA LEU A 177 -0.78 17.54 10.62
C LEU A 177 -0.70 18.15 12.02
N THR A 178 -0.46 19.46 12.10
CA THR A 178 -0.63 20.23 13.34
C THR A 178 -2.10 20.28 13.74
N GLU A 179 -2.41 20.69 14.96
CA GLU A 179 -3.78 20.81 15.45
C GLU A 179 -4.59 21.79 14.58
N LYS A 180 -4.02 22.95 14.23
CA LYS A 180 -4.65 23.94 13.34
C LYS A 180 -4.92 23.37 11.96
N SER A 181 -3.96 22.69 11.36
CA SER A 181 -4.14 22.05 10.04
C SER A 181 -5.17 20.93 10.10
N ALA A 182 -5.19 20.13 11.16
CA ALA A 182 -6.20 19.09 11.36
C ALA A 182 -7.60 19.68 11.52
N ALA A 183 -7.75 20.82 12.22
CA ALA A 183 -9.02 21.52 12.37
C ALA A 183 -9.59 21.98 11.03
N LEU A 184 -8.74 22.50 10.14
CA LEU A 184 -9.16 22.93 8.80
C LEU A 184 -9.62 21.75 7.92
N THR A 185 -9.00 20.56 8.11
CA THR A 185 -9.36 19.37 7.32
C THR A 185 -10.59 18.62 7.83
N LYS A 186 -11.17 19.01 8.99
CA LYS A 186 -12.38 18.40 9.54
C LYS A 186 -13.59 18.44 8.60
N ILE A 187 -13.65 19.41 7.68
CA ILE A 187 -14.69 19.48 6.63
C ILE A 187 -14.72 18.24 5.75
N PHE A 188 -13.55 17.60 5.54
CA PHE A 188 -13.40 16.37 4.73
C PHE A 188 -13.46 15.10 5.59
N TYR A 189 -12.86 15.14 6.79
CA TYR A 189 -12.65 13.95 7.63
C TYR A 189 -13.62 13.87 8.82
N GLY A 190 -14.42 14.90 9.04
CA GLY A 190 -15.40 14.98 10.12
C GLY A 190 -14.80 15.34 11.49
N ASN A 191 -15.69 15.66 12.44
CA ASN A 191 -15.30 16.21 13.75
C ASN A 191 -14.44 15.29 14.63
N ARG A 192 -14.43 13.99 14.35
CA ARG A 192 -13.59 13.03 15.09
C ARG A 192 -12.12 13.05 14.69
N PHE A 193 -11.76 13.74 13.61
CA PHE A 193 -10.39 13.83 13.15
C PHE A 193 -9.59 14.77 14.04
N ILE A 194 -8.56 14.24 14.70
CA ILE A 194 -7.74 14.94 15.69
C ILE A 194 -6.26 14.81 15.38
N SER A 195 -5.47 15.81 15.74
CA SER A 195 -4.01 15.74 15.72
C SER A 195 -3.48 15.35 17.08
N VAL A 196 -2.42 14.54 17.10
CA VAL A 196 -1.57 14.26 18.28
C VAL A 196 -0.19 14.87 18.12
N LYS A 197 0.05 15.61 17.04
CA LYS A 197 1.31 16.31 16.81
C LYS A 197 1.34 17.54 17.71
N LYS A 198 2.32 17.59 18.62
CA LYS A 198 2.61 18.80 19.37
C LYS A 198 3.07 19.89 18.41
N GLU A 199 2.52 21.10 18.54
CA GLU A 199 2.98 22.25 17.79
C GLU A 199 4.35 22.64 18.37
N TYR A 200 5.41 22.48 17.56
CA TYR A 200 6.65 23.18 17.83
C TYR A 200 6.53 24.54 17.13
N HIS A 201 6.36 25.58 17.93
CA HIS A 201 6.53 26.94 17.45
C HIS A 201 8.03 27.20 17.29
N ASP A 202 8.53 27.00 16.09
CA ASP A 202 9.81 27.55 15.68
C ASP A 202 9.65 28.17 14.29
N PHE A 203 8.98 29.31 14.30
CA PHE A 203 9.25 30.37 13.35
C PHE A 203 9.68 31.57 14.16
N SER A 204 10.87 31.51 14.69
CA SER A 204 11.60 32.72 15.06
C SER A 204 12.03 33.36 13.74
N SER A 205 11.31 34.43 13.37
CA SER A 205 11.66 35.41 12.35
C SER A 205 13.06 35.97 12.53
#